data_1c4c33327ebf5560465c9df941a11058
#
_entry.id   1c4c33327ebf5560465c9df941a11058
#
_cell.length_a   1.000
_cell.length_b   1.000
_cell.length_c   1.000
_cell.angle_alpha   90.00
_cell.angle_beta   90.00
_cell.angle_gamma   90.00
#
_symmetry.space_group_name_H-M   'P 1'
#
loop_
_entity.id
_entity.type
_entity.pdbx_description
1 polymer ?
#
loop_
_entity_poly.entity_id
_entity_poly.type
_entity_poly.pdbx_seq_one_letter_code
_entity_poly.pdbx_strand_id
1 'polypeptide(L)'
;MRKVTKAKPPELYPPEDGSYLRGNDYSPVAVVILLHTDYDKIPAFLKDLSKVAVEAGAALAGFLQTEKIGIEKIICDVVANPNIRYVILCGVESAGHHPGKTFEAFAANGVDDNRLIIGATSLTPYLHNISLEVIERFRKQTKLMNLLFEDDRKLRTDPETVKRVINACI
;
A
#
# COMPACT_ATOMS: atom_id res chain seq x y z
N MET A 1 18.40 -22.88 -2.71
CA MET A 1 17.82 -21.55 -2.95
C MET A 1 16.76 -21.68 -4.04
N ARG A 2 15.49 -21.40 -3.72
CA ARG A 2 14.39 -21.51 -4.70
C ARG A 2 14.46 -20.32 -5.65
N LYS A 3 14.73 -20.53 -6.94
CA LYS A 3 14.71 -19.45 -7.94
C LYS A 3 13.27 -18.93 -8.05
N VAL A 4 13.05 -17.65 -7.72
CA VAL A 4 11.77 -16.99 -7.95
C VAL A 4 11.77 -16.43 -9.37
N THR A 5 10.84 -16.90 -10.18
CA THR A 5 10.66 -16.37 -11.54
C THR A 5 10.00 -15.00 -11.45
N LYS A 6 10.65 -14.01 -12.04
CA LYS A 6 10.10 -12.65 -12.17
C LYS A 6 9.34 -12.52 -13.49
N ALA A 7 8.21 -11.85 -13.46
CA ALA A 7 7.37 -11.61 -14.63
C ALA A 7 7.36 -10.14 -15.00
N LYS A 8 7.37 -9.85 -16.31
CA LYS A 8 7.18 -8.48 -16.79
C LYS A 8 5.72 -8.07 -16.50
N PRO A 9 5.48 -6.94 -15.83
CA PRO A 9 4.12 -6.42 -15.68
C PRO A 9 3.46 -6.12 -17.04
N PRO A 10 2.11 -6.06 -17.08
CA PRO A 10 1.37 -5.67 -18.29
C PRO A 10 1.80 -4.30 -18.83
N GLU A 11 1.56 -4.06 -20.13
CA GLU A 11 1.96 -2.82 -20.78
C GLU A 11 1.34 -1.56 -20.14
N LEU A 12 0.08 -1.67 -19.68
CA LEU A 12 -0.66 -0.57 -19.05
C LEU A 12 -0.51 -0.54 -17.51
N TYR A 13 0.53 -1.17 -16.97
CA TYR A 13 0.82 -1.15 -15.53
C TYR A 13 1.51 0.17 -15.11
N PRO A 14 1.15 0.78 -13.98
CA PRO A 14 -0.01 0.49 -13.12
C PRO A 14 -1.33 0.91 -13.77
N PRO A 15 -2.44 0.15 -13.59
CA PRO A 15 -3.71 0.44 -14.27
C PRO A 15 -4.46 1.65 -13.73
N GLU A 16 -4.20 2.03 -12.48
CA GLU A 16 -4.91 3.13 -11.82
C GLU A 16 -4.04 4.39 -11.73
N ASP A 17 -4.65 5.53 -12.01
CA ASP A 17 -4.02 6.82 -11.77
C ASP A 17 -3.98 7.13 -10.27
N GLY A 18 -2.89 7.73 -9.83
CA GLY A 18 -2.72 8.08 -8.43
C GLY A 18 -1.48 8.92 -8.16
N SER A 19 -1.32 9.33 -6.91
CA SER A 19 -0.12 10.01 -6.44
C SER A 19 0.91 9.00 -5.95
N TYR A 20 1.74 8.51 -6.86
CA TYR A 20 2.79 7.53 -6.59
C TYR A 20 4.04 7.74 -7.44
N LEU A 21 5.14 7.15 -7.00
CA LEU A 21 6.35 6.95 -7.79
C LEU A 21 6.46 5.49 -8.19
N ARG A 22 6.79 5.26 -9.47
CA ARG A 22 7.12 3.93 -10.00
C ARG A 22 8.63 3.73 -9.95
N GLY A 23 9.04 2.59 -9.41
CA GLY A 23 10.43 2.21 -9.26
C GLY A 23 10.78 0.96 -10.07
N ASN A 24 11.29 -0.07 -9.39
CA ASN A 24 11.69 -1.32 -10.02
C ASN A 24 10.50 -2.28 -10.17
N ASP A 25 9.95 -2.44 -11.37
CA ASP A 25 8.81 -3.30 -11.67
C ASP A 25 9.01 -4.79 -11.26
N TYR A 26 10.23 -5.24 -11.13
CA TYR A 26 10.57 -6.61 -10.71
C TYR A 26 10.74 -6.75 -9.20
N SER A 27 10.58 -5.68 -8.45
CA SER A 27 10.66 -5.71 -6.99
C SER A 27 9.45 -6.44 -6.37
N PRO A 28 9.66 -7.19 -5.28
CA PRO A 28 8.55 -7.78 -4.54
C PRO A 28 7.86 -6.80 -3.58
N VAL A 29 8.23 -5.52 -3.55
CA VAL A 29 7.80 -4.56 -2.53
C VAL A 29 7.03 -3.40 -3.14
N ALA A 30 5.85 -3.09 -2.57
CA ALA A 30 5.15 -1.83 -2.72
C ALA A 30 5.06 -1.10 -1.37
N VAL A 31 5.10 0.23 -1.39
CA VAL A 31 5.03 1.06 -0.18
C VAL A 31 3.79 1.95 -0.23
N VAL A 32 2.95 1.86 0.79
CA VAL A 32 1.77 2.70 0.99
C VAL A 32 2.08 3.70 2.10
N ILE A 33 2.06 4.98 1.74
CA ILE A 33 2.38 6.09 2.64
C ILE A 33 1.09 6.80 3.00
N LEU A 34 0.68 6.73 4.25
CA LEU A 34 -0.50 7.43 4.75
C LEU A 34 -0.29 8.93 4.70
N LEU A 35 -1.29 9.63 4.19
CA LEU A 35 -1.28 11.07 3.99
C LEU A 35 -2.39 11.72 4.82
N HIS A 36 -2.01 12.64 5.72
CA HIS A 36 -2.93 13.38 6.60
C HIS A 36 -3.33 14.75 6.04
N THR A 37 -2.85 15.11 4.85
CA THR A 37 -3.14 16.36 4.15
C THR A 37 -3.74 16.08 2.78
N ASP A 38 -4.23 17.10 2.10
CA ASP A 38 -4.67 17.00 0.72
C ASP A 38 -3.50 16.67 -0.23
N TYR A 39 -3.80 16.01 -1.35
CA TYR A 39 -2.78 15.58 -2.32
C TYR A 39 -2.00 16.75 -2.97
N ASP A 40 -2.58 17.94 -3.01
CA ASP A 40 -1.92 19.16 -3.48
C ASP A 40 -0.96 19.78 -2.45
N LYS A 41 -1.03 19.31 -1.18
CA LYS A 41 -0.27 19.80 -0.03
C LYS A 41 0.56 18.73 0.67
N ILE A 42 1.08 17.75 -0.08
CA ILE A 42 1.87 16.68 0.50
C ILE A 42 3.13 17.26 1.16
N PRO A 43 3.35 17.02 2.47
CA PRO A 43 4.53 17.50 3.17
C PRO A 43 5.83 16.99 2.55
N ALA A 44 6.87 17.82 2.57
CA ALA A 44 8.18 17.47 1.99
C ALA A 44 8.74 16.16 2.54
N PHE A 45 8.63 15.92 3.85
CA PHE A 45 9.14 14.70 4.46
C PHE A 45 8.44 13.41 3.98
N LEU A 46 7.15 13.48 3.62
CA LEU A 46 6.44 12.34 3.01
C LEU A 46 6.80 12.15 1.54
N LYS A 47 7.04 13.25 0.80
CA LYS A 47 7.57 13.16 -0.57
C LYS A 47 8.96 12.54 -0.59
N ASP A 48 9.82 12.92 0.35
CA ASP A 48 11.16 12.35 0.49
C ASP A 48 11.09 10.86 0.85
N LEU A 49 10.14 10.46 1.70
CA LEU A 49 9.91 9.07 2.03
C LEU A 49 9.56 8.23 0.80
N SER A 50 8.72 8.75 -0.11
CA SER A 50 8.37 8.06 -1.36
C SER A 50 9.57 7.90 -2.29
N LYS A 51 10.44 8.91 -2.39
CA LYS A 51 11.69 8.85 -3.17
C LYS A 51 12.64 7.81 -2.60
N VAL A 52 12.88 7.85 -1.29
CA VAL A 52 13.74 6.87 -0.59
C VAL A 52 13.22 5.45 -0.81
N ALA A 53 11.90 5.25 -0.79
CA ALA A 53 11.30 3.93 -1.01
C ALA A 53 11.64 3.37 -2.40
N VAL A 54 11.48 4.14 -3.47
CA VAL A 54 11.80 3.66 -4.83
C VAL A 54 13.31 3.53 -5.04
N GLU A 55 14.12 4.41 -4.49
CA GLU A 55 15.58 4.31 -4.51
C GLU A 55 16.09 3.07 -3.75
N ALA A 56 15.41 2.67 -2.68
CA ALA A 56 15.70 1.44 -1.95
C ALA A 56 15.23 0.17 -2.68
N GLY A 57 14.54 0.30 -3.81
CA GLY A 57 14.18 -0.80 -4.68
C GLY A 57 12.69 -1.19 -4.67
N ALA A 58 11.80 -0.38 -4.11
CA ALA A 58 10.36 -0.65 -4.21
C ALA A 58 9.85 -0.55 -5.66
N ALA A 59 8.85 -1.34 -6.01
CA ALA A 59 8.17 -1.27 -7.30
C ALA A 59 7.29 -0.03 -7.42
N LEU A 60 6.57 0.28 -6.36
CA LEU A 60 5.70 1.45 -6.22
C LEU A 60 5.85 2.05 -4.83
N ALA A 61 5.75 3.37 -4.75
CA ALA A 61 5.59 4.09 -3.48
C ALA A 61 4.53 5.18 -3.68
N GLY A 62 3.37 5.01 -3.07
CA GLY A 62 2.22 5.88 -3.27
C GLY A 62 1.54 6.30 -1.98
N PHE A 63 0.69 7.32 -2.09
CA PHE A 63 0.00 7.93 -0.96
C PHE A 63 -1.44 7.42 -0.82
N LEU A 64 -1.87 7.23 0.42
CA LEU A 64 -3.23 6.84 0.77
C LEU A 64 -3.83 7.84 1.77
N GLN A 65 -4.89 8.52 1.37
CA GLN A 65 -5.62 9.47 2.22
C GLN A 65 -6.99 8.95 2.66
N THR A 66 -7.67 8.19 1.81
CA THR A 66 -9.07 7.77 2.03
C THR A 66 -9.22 6.26 2.03
N GLU A 67 -10.18 5.78 2.84
CA GLU A 67 -10.42 4.37 3.14
C GLU A 67 -11.22 3.59 2.08
N LYS A 68 -11.64 4.23 0.99
CA LYS A 68 -12.49 3.61 -0.05
C LYS A 68 -11.75 3.52 -1.39
N ILE A 69 -11.89 4.54 -2.21
CA ILE A 69 -11.31 4.55 -3.57
C ILE A 69 -9.79 4.40 -3.54
N GLY A 70 -9.13 5.01 -2.56
CA GLY A 70 -7.67 4.89 -2.41
C GLY A 70 -7.24 3.43 -2.20
N ILE A 71 -7.93 2.69 -1.34
CA ILE A 71 -7.64 1.27 -1.10
C ILE A 71 -7.92 0.43 -2.36
N GLU A 72 -9.04 0.69 -3.07
CA GLU A 72 -9.35 -0.02 -4.32
C GLU A 72 -8.27 0.17 -5.39
N LYS A 73 -7.77 1.39 -5.57
CA LYS A 73 -6.68 1.69 -6.50
C LYS A 73 -5.39 0.96 -6.13
N ILE A 74 -5.01 0.96 -4.86
CA ILE A 74 -3.84 0.22 -4.38
C ILE A 74 -3.97 -1.27 -4.69
N ILE A 75 -5.14 -1.85 -4.43
CA ILE A 75 -5.39 -3.27 -4.71
C ILE A 75 -5.21 -3.56 -6.20
N CYS A 76 -5.79 -2.74 -7.08
CA CYS A 76 -5.68 -2.90 -8.53
C CYS A 76 -4.23 -2.79 -9.02
N ASP A 77 -3.50 -1.78 -8.57
CA ASP A 77 -2.12 -1.55 -8.98
C ASP A 77 -1.18 -2.67 -8.51
N VAL A 78 -1.37 -3.13 -7.28
CA VAL A 78 -0.56 -4.22 -6.71
C VAL A 78 -0.85 -5.55 -7.40
N VAL A 79 -2.13 -5.88 -7.61
CA VAL A 79 -2.52 -7.15 -8.27
C VAL A 79 -2.06 -7.20 -9.72
N ALA A 80 -2.02 -6.05 -10.41
CA ALA A 80 -1.53 -5.96 -11.78
C ALA A 80 -0.03 -6.29 -11.91
N ASN A 81 0.75 -6.19 -10.84
CA ASN A 81 2.16 -6.59 -10.83
C ASN A 81 2.36 -7.93 -10.09
N PRO A 82 2.53 -9.04 -10.81
CA PRO A 82 2.65 -10.37 -10.19
C PRO A 82 3.94 -10.57 -9.39
N ASN A 83 4.87 -9.62 -9.40
CA ASN A 83 6.10 -9.69 -8.62
C ASN A 83 5.90 -9.22 -7.17
N ILE A 84 4.94 -8.34 -6.91
CA ILE A 84 4.72 -7.77 -5.58
C ILE A 84 4.22 -8.83 -4.62
N ARG A 85 4.88 -8.94 -3.45
CA ARG A 85 4.61 -9.90 -2.38
C ARG A 85 4.46 -9.25 -1.02
N TYR A 86 4.97 -8.03 -0.88
CA TYR A 86 4.97 -7.29 0.38
C TYR A 86 4.43 -5.90 0.14
N VAL A 87 3.53 -5.47 1.02
CA VAL A 87 3.03 -4.09 1.08
C VAL A 87 3.47 -3.51 2.41
N ILE A 88 4.29 -2.47 2.38
CA ILE A 88 4.74 -1.77 3.58
C ILE A 88 3.78 -0.59 3.81
N LEU A 89 3.19 -0.52 5.01
CA LEU A 89 2.29 0.55 5.41
C LEU A 89 3.00 1.46 6.41
N CYS A 90 3.15 2.73 6.05
CA CYS A 90 3.86 3.75 6.83
C CYS A 90 3.20 5.13 6.68
N GLY A 91 3.84 6.19 7.18
CA GLY A 91 3.35 7.56 7.06
C GLY A 91 2.51 8.05 8.23
N VAL A 92 1.60 8.98 7.99
CA VAL A 92 0.81 9.65 9.02
C VAL A 92 -0.68 9.43 8.78
N GLU A 93 -1.35 8.82 9.74
CA GLU A 93 -2.80 8.52 9.67
C GLU A 93 -3.64 9.80 9.48
N SER A 94 -4.66 9.71 8.64
CA SER A 94 -5.63 10.78 8.43
C SER A 94 -6.72 10.72 9.49
N ALA A 95 -6.84 11.78 10.27
CA ALA A 95 -7.87 11.90 11.29
C ALA A 95 -9.28 11.81 10.67
N GLY A 96 -10.16 11.03 11.27
CA GLY A 96 -11.55 10.82 10.82
C GLY A 96 -11.72 9.74 9.76
N HIS A 97 -10.81 9.61 8.82
CA HIS A 97 -10.88 8.57 7.78
C HIS A 97 -10.19 7.26 8.17
N HIS A 98 -9.12 7.35 8.94
CA HIS A 98 -8.33 6.21 9.41
C HIS A 98 -8.01 5.17 8.31
N PRO A 99 -7.50 5.58 7.14
CA PRO A 99 -7.28 4.68 6.02
C PRO A 99 -6.26 3.58 6.33
N GLY A 100 -5.28 3.85 7.19
CA GLY A 100 -4.29 2.86 7.61
C GLY A 100 -4.90 1.74 8.44
N LYS A 101 -5.69 2.06 9.45
CA LYS A 101 -6.42 1.06 10.25
C LYS A 101 -7.41 0.28 9.41
N THR A 102 -8.05 0.93 8.44
CA THR A 102 -8.97 0.28 7.50
C THR A 102 -8.22 -0.69 6.59
N PHE A 103 -7.07 -0.29 6.07
CA PHE A 103 -6.22 -1.16 5.25
C PHE A 103 -5.69 -2.37 6.04
N GLU A 104 -5.29 -2.16 7.28
CA GLU A 104 -4.91 -3.24 8.20
C GLU A 104 -6.05 -4.24 8.43
N ALA A 105 -7.26 -3.75 8.75
CA ALA A 105 -8.43 -4.59 8.91
C ALA A 105 -8.76 -5.37 7.63
N PHE A 106 -8.64 -4.73 6.47
CA PHE A 106 -8.82 -5.36 5.17
C PHE A 106 -7.82 -6.51 4.93
N ALA A 107 -6.55 -6.25 5.16
CA ALA A 107 -5.50 -7.26 4.98
C ALA A 107 -5.72 -8.48 5.92
N ALA A 108 -6.13 -8.24 7.15
CA ALA A 108 -6.38 -9.28 8.14
C ALA A 108 -7.67 -10.08 7.87
N ASN A 109 -8.78 -9.39 7.56
CA ASN A 109 -10.12 -9.99 7.62
C ASN A 109 -10.84 -10.06 6.26
N GLY A 110 -10.42 -9.27 5.26
CA GLY A 110 -11.12 -9.17 3.98
C GLY A 110 -12.43 -8.39 4.07
N VAL A 111 -13.37 -8.75 3.21
CA VAL A 111 -14.71 -8.12 3.13
C VAL A 111 -15.81 -9.15 3.35
N ASP A 112 -16.97 -8.68 3.80
CA ASP A 112 -18.19 -9.47 3.88
C ASP A 112 -18.94 -9.54 2.51
N ASP A 113 -20.12 -10.16 2.48
CA ASP A 113 -20.94 -10.31 1.28
C ASP A 113 -21.43 -8.97 0.71
N ASN A 114 -21.47 -7.92 1.53
CA ASN A 114 -21.84 -6.55 1.14
C ASN A 114 -20.63 -5.68 0.75
N ARG A 115 -19.45 -6.27 0.64
CA ARG A 115 -18.19 -5.57 0.35
C ARG A 115 -17.72 -4.63 1.47
N LEU A 116 -18.27 -4.75 2.67
CA LEU A 116 -17.81 -4.06 3.86
C LEU A 116 -16.51 -4.71 4.35
N ILE A 117 -15.48 -3.90 4.60
CA ILE A 117 -14.23 -4.38 5.22
C ILE A 117 -14.52 -4.80 6.66
N ILE A 118 -14.30 -6.08 6.96
CA ILE A 118 -14.60 -6.67 8.26
C ILE A 118 -13.64 -6.11 9.32
N GLY A 119 -14.21 -5.53 10.39
CA GLY A 119 -13.44 -4.94 11.49
C GLY A 119 -12.97 -3.52 11.26
N ALA A 120 -13.31 -2.89 10.14
CA ALA A 120 -13.02 -1.48 9.91
C ALA A 120 -13.96 -0.58 10.73
N THR A 121 -13.40 0.52 11.25
CA THR A 121 -14.14 1.51 12.07
C THR A 121 -14.30 2.87 11.38
N SER A 122 -13.83 2.99 10.15
CA SER A 122 -14.00 4.19 9.33
C SER A 122 -15.44 4.34 8.82
N LEU A 123 -15.77 5.52 8.29
CA LEU A 123 -17.16 5.87 7.93
C LEU A 123 -17.69 5.10 6.71
N THR A 124 -16.85 4.86 5.70
CA THR A 124 -17.27 4.24 4.43
C THR A 124 -16.32 3.16 3.95
N PRO A 125 -16.10 2.09 4.74
CA PRO A 125 -15.09 1.09 4.46
C PRO A 125 -15.60 -0.01 3.49
N TYR A 126 -16.14 0.40 2.33
CA TYR A 126 -16.71 -0.48 1.31
C TYR A 126 -15.86 -0.51 0.06
N LEU A 127 -15.61 -1.70 -0.49
CA LEU A 127 -14.89 -1.92 -1.74
C LEU A 127 -15.85 -2.36 -2.86
N HIS A 128 -16.68 -1.42 -3.34
CA HIS A 128 -17.75 -1.73 -4.30
C HIS A 128 -17.32 -1.80 -5.76
N ASN A 129 -16.24 -1.12 -6.14
CA ASN A 129 -15.85 -0.94 -7.54
C ASN A 129 -14.90 -2.03 -8.06
N ILE A 130 -14.46 -2.95 -7.21
CA ILE A 130 -13.58 -4.06 -7.58
C ILE A 130 -14.25 -5.41 -7.29
N SER A 131 -13.88 -6.44 -8.05
CA SER A 131 -14.45 -7.78 -7.89
C SER A 131 -13.92 -8.47 -6.63
N LEU A 132 -14.70 -9.41 -6.10
CA LEU A 132 -14.26 -10.27 -4.98
C LEU A 132 -13.02 -11.09 -5.36
N GLU A 133 -12.91 -11.49 -6.61
CA GLU A 133 -11.76 -12.23 -7.12
C GLU A 133 -10.46 -11.40 -7.01
N VAL A 134 -10.50 -10.13 -7.37
CA VAL A 134 -9.35 -9.19 -7.24
C VAL A 134 -8.99 -8.97 -5.77
N ILE A 135 -9.98 -8.81 -4.90
CA ILE A 135 -9.79 -8.69 -3.45
C ILE A 135 -9.07 -9.92 -2.88
N GLU A 136 -9.57 -11.11 -3.20
CA GLU A 136 -8.97 -12.36 -2.74
C GLU A 136 -7.58 -12.59 -3.34
N ARG A 137 -7.37 -12.20 -4.59
CA ARG A 137 -6.06 -12.26 -5.25
C ARG A 137 -5.04 -11.41 -4.49
N PHE A 138 -5.39 -10.16 -4.15
CA PHE A 138 -4.52 -9.27 -3.37
C PHE A 138 -4.12 -9.92 -2.04
N ARG A 139 -5.10 -10.44 -1.29
CA ARG A 139 -4.87 -11.04 0.03
C ARG A 139 -4.01 -12.31 -0.02
N LYS A 140 -4.11 -13.09 -1.08
CA LYS A 140 -3.27 -14.28 -1.32
C LYS A 140 -1.88 -13.91 -1.80
N GLN A 141 -1.77 -12.85 -2.59
CA GLN A 141 -0.53 -12.43 -3.23
C GLN A 141 0.42 -11.74 -2.25
N THR A 142 -0.12 -10.98 -1.29
CA THR A 142 0.68 -10.04 -0.48
C THR A 142 0.66 -10.34 1.01
N LYS A 143 1.73 -9.91 1.68
CA LYS A 143 1.81 -9.76 3.14
C LYS A 143 1.95 -8.29 3.48
N LEU A 144 1.17 -7.84 4.47
CA LEU A 144 1.28 -6.49 5.01
C LEU A 144 2.41 -6.41 6.04
N MET A 145 3.35 -5.49 5.80
CA MET A 145 4.39 -5.09 6.74
C MET A 145 3.95 -3.76 7.35
N ASN A 146 3.32 -3.83 8.51
CA ASN A 146 2.65 -2.68 9.11
C ASN A 146 3.56 -1.96 10.11
N LEU A 147 4.04 -0.75 9.76
CA LEU A 147 4.82 0.10 10.65
C LEU A 147 3.95 0.95 11.58
N LEU A 148 2.62 0.91 11.43
CA LEU A 148 1.68 1.65 12.29
C LEU A 148 1.48 0.98 13.66
N PHE A 149 1.90 -0.27 13.84
CA PHE A 149 1.85 -0.96 15.13
C PHE A 149 2.71 -0.30 16.19
N GLU A 150 3.83 0.25 15.77
CA GLU A 150 4.64 1.07 16.65
C GLU A 150 3.90 2.41 16.84
N ASP A 151 3.44 2.71 18.03
CA ASP A 151 2.76 3.97 18.37
C ASP A 151 3.76 5.15 18.36
N ASP A 152 4.84 4.97 17.63
CA ASP A 152 5.93 5.91 17.41
C ASP A 152 5.83 6.49 16.00
N ARG A 153 5.30 7.72 15.94
CA ARG A 153 5.22 8.48 14.68
C ARG A 153 6.58 8.60 13.97
N LYS A 154 7.67 8.64 14.72
CA LYS A 154 9.02 8.76 14.18
C LYS A 154 9.40 7.53 13.37
N LEU A 155 9.13 6.33 13.85
CA LEU A 155 9.43 5.09 13.12
C LEU A 155 8.64 4.98 11.81
N ARG A 156 7.37 5.40 11.81
CA ARG A 156 6.49 5.35 10.65
C ARG A 156 6.87 6.31 9.53
N THR A 157 7.64 7.34 9.84
CA THR A 157 8.07 8.39 8.91
C THR A 157 9.59 8.45 8.73
N ASP A 158 10.34 7.57 9.40
CA ASP A 158 11.78 7.51 9.31
C ASP A 158 12.23 6.81 8.01
N PRO A 159 12.92 7.52 7.10
CA PRO A 159 13.39 6.95 5.83
C PRO A 159 14.31 5.74 6.02
N GLU A 160 15.18 5.74 7.03
CA GLU A 160 16.10 4.62 7.28
C GLU A 160 15.35 3.37 7.75
N THR A 161 14.29 3.53 8.55
CA THR A 161 13.44 2.42 8.96
C THR A 161 12.72 1.81 7.76
N VAL A 162 12.10 2.64 6.91
CA VAL A 162 11.42 2.18 5.69
C VAL A 162 12.39 1.47 4.75
N LYS A 163 13.57 2.05 4.51
CA LYS A 163 14.63 1.46 3.69
C LYS A 163 15.07 0.09 4.23
N ARG A 164 15.27 -0.03 5.53
CA ARG A 164 15.65 -1.29 6.17
C ARG A 164 14.59 -2.38 5.98
N VAL A 165 13.31 -2.02 6.12
CA VAL A 165 12.20 -2.96 5.92
C VAL A 165 12.10 -3.39 4.45
N ILE A 166 12.26 -2.46 3.50
CA ILE A 166 12.32 -2.77 2.05
C ILE A 166 13.44 -3.78 1.78
N ASN A 167 14.65 -3.49 2.25
CA ASN A 167 15.81 -4.36 2.04
C ASN A 167 15.61 -5.76 2.64
N ALA A 168 14.88 -5.88 3.74
CA ALA A 168 14.56 -7.16 4.35
C ALA A 168 13.52 -7.99 3.54
N CYS A 169 12.74 -7.32 2.68
CA CYS A 169 11.71 -7.95 1.84
C CYS A 169 12.21 -8.31 0.42
N ILE A 170 13.31 -7.75 -0.02
CA ILE A 170 13.93 -8.03 -1.33
C ILE A 170 14.82 -9.27 -1.25
#